data_e0d4b4c88826e5859ccca15e3c41bece
#
_entry.id   e0d4b4c88826e5859ccca15e3c41bece
#
_cell.length_a   1.000
_cell.length_b   1.000
_cell.length_c   1.000
_cell.angle_alpha   90.00
_cell.angle_beta   90.00
_cell.angle_gamma   90.00
#
_symmetry.space_group_name_H-M   'P 1'
#
loop_
_entity.id
_entity.type
_entity.pdbx_description
1 polymer ?
#
loop_
_entity_poly.entity_id
_entity_poly.type
_entity_poly.pdbx_seq_one_letter_code
_entity_poly.pdbx_strand_id
1 'polypeptide(L)'
;ATTEIYTLSLHDALPISITSKLDLSGTSGATLDPIFALGRAIKLAPHESINLAYLTFAADSREEIIALAKRYRSWSQIERTFRQADIAGTAWLEKQYITTQLLKDSLQVLSALLYSFKAVRASPDVLAANVLGQSGLWRFGISGDSPILLNELDDPKQIELVHDVLQVHKFLRSRGFKMDLVIINRQQSNYGAEMHGMLYRLVSKMSGEEWLNQRGGIYILYRDQMKPEEHTLLQTAARVLLSGNKGPLTNQIPGYSYPVLHLPDLTPTRQSKSMVKAAQPPQSSPLEQTVGLKFFNGLGGFSEDGREYIIQLSAGKPTPAPWVNVIGYPKFGFMVSEAGSQCTWSLNSGENRLTPWSNDP
;
A
#
# COMPACT_ATOMS: atom_id res chain seq x y z
N ALA A 1 13.24 -35.06 0.31
CA ALA A 1 13.41 -33.74 0.92
C ALA A 1 12.04 -33.32 1.48
N THR A 2 11.91 -33.30 2.79
CA THR A 2 10.68 -32.90 3.48
C THR A 2 10.62 -31.37 3.43
N THR A 3 9.60 -30.83 2.80
CA THR A 3 9.31 -29.41 2.87
C THR A 3 8.36 -29.21 4.04
N GLU A 4 8.82 -28.58 5.07
CA GLU A 4 8.01 -28.24 6.23
C GLU A 4 7.44 -26.85 6.02
N ILE A 5 6.14 -26.70 6.21
CA ILE A 5 5.41 -25.43 6.09
C ILE A 5 5.05 -24.98 7.51
N TYR A 6 5.52 -23.83 7.87
CA TYR A 6 5.25 -23.25 9.18
C TYR A 6 4.54 -21.89 9.04
N THR A 7 3.58 -21.65 9.91
CA THR A 7 2.98 -20.33 10.10
C THR A 7 3.62 -19.74 11.34
N LEU A 8 4.35 -18.63 11.18
CA LEU A 8 5.02 -17.95 12.28
C LEU A 8 4.25 -16.68 12.64
N SER A 9 4.34 -16.27 13.92
CA SER A 9 3.95 -14.93 14.33
C SER A 9 5.04 -13.93 13.96
N LEU A 10 4.70 -12.65 13.87
CA LEU A 10 5.65 -11.57 13.58
C LEU A 10 6.83 -11.50 14.55
N HIS A 11 6.65 -11.96 15.77
CA HIS A 11 7.71 -12.08 16.78
C HIS A 11 8.90 -12.95 16.35
N ASP A 12 8.63 -14.00 15.57
CA ASP A 12 9.66 -14.92 15.09
C ASP A 12 10.25 -14.46 13.74
N ALA A 13 9.67 -13.44 13.12
CA ALA A 13 10.02 -12.95 11.78
C ALA A 13 10.95 -11.74 11.78
N LEU A 14 11.38 -11.26 12.93
CA LEU A 14 12.33 -10.15 13.03
C LEU A 14 13.64 -10.48 12.29
N PRO A 15 14.30 -9.49 11.66
CA PRO A 15 15.58 -9.68 10.99
C PRO A 15 16.65 -10.41 11.81
N ILE A 16 16.50 -10.38 13.12
CA ILE A 16 17.37 -11.07 14.09
C ILE A 16 17.28 -12.59 13.98
N SER A 17 16.11 -13.15 13.66
CA SER A 17 15.95 -14.60 13.49
C SER A 17 16.60 -15.10 12.17
N ILE A 18 16.73 -14.24 11.18
CA ILE A 18 17.39 -14.57 9.89
C ILE A 18 18.92 -14.61 10.05
N THR A 19 19.47 -13.79 10.93
CA THR A 19 20.93 -13.69 11.18
C THR A 19 21.43 -14.63 12.28
N SER A 20 20.57 -15.03 13.21
CA SER A 20 20.84 -16.10 14.16
C SER A 20 20.53 -17.44 13.52
N LYS A 21 21.40 -18.44 13.64
CA LYS A 21 21.23 -19.82 13.13
C LYS A 21 20.00 -20.55 13.73
N LEU A 22 18.87 -19.88 13.82
CA LEU A 22 17.66 -20.43 14.39
C LEU A 22 16.92 -21.21 13.30
N ASP A 23 16.72 -22.47 13.54
CA ASP A 23 15.74 -23.27 12.83
C ASP A 23 14.37 -22.61 13.02
N LEU A 24 13.54 -22.64 11.96
CA LEU A 24 12.17 -22.16 12.08
C LEU A 24 11.47 -22.92 13.20
N SER A 25 10.76 -22.21 14.06
CA SER A 25 10.14 -22.75 15.28
C SER A 25 9.06 -23.81 15.00
N GLY A 26 8.54 -23.85 13.78
CA GLY A 26 7.47 -24.78 13.41
C GLY A 26 6.13 -24.46 14.09
N THR A 27 5.99 -23.28 14.65
CA THR A 27 4.74 -22.87 15.30
C THR A 27 3.64 -22.65 14.28
N SER A 28 2.46 -23.14 14.60
CA SER A 28 1.22 -22.89 13.86
C SER A 28 0.10 -22.60 14.84
N GLY A 29 -0.83 -21.75 14.48
CA GLY A 29 -1.97 -21.41 15.32
C GLY A 29 -2.61 -20.08 14.98
N ALA A 30 -3.49 -19.60 15.87
CA ALA A 30 -4.08 -18.29 15.75
C ALA A 30 -3.04 -17.23 16.14
N THR A 31 -2.68 -16.37 15.20
CA THR A 31 -1.75 -15.26 15.37
C THR A 31 -2.40 -13.97 14.89
N LEU A 32 -1.99 -12.84 15.47
CA LEU A 32 -2.50 -11.52 15.06
C LEU A 32 -2.06 -11.17 13.64
N ASP A 33 -0.80 -11.43 13.32
CA ASP A 33 -0.21 -11.18 12.01
C ASP A 33 0.41 -12.47 11.48
N PRO A 34 -0.39 -13.33 10.80
CA PRO A 34 0.10 -14.60 10.30
C PRO A 34 1.06 -14.40 9.14
N ILE A 35 2.18 -15.11 9.17
CA ILE A 35 3.14 -15.16 8.07
C ILE A 35 3.38 -16.59 7.61
N PHE A 36 3.79 -16.74 6.34
CA PHE A 36 4.33 -17.98 5.82
C PHE A 36 5.85 -17.89 5.77
N ALA A 37 6.53 -18.73 6.51
CA ALA A 37 7.98 -18.84 6.47
C ALA A 37 8.41 -20.23 6.00
N LEU A 38 9.25 -20.27 4.96
CA LEU A 38 9.82 -21.48 4.42
C LEU A 38 11.34 -21.34 4.39
N GLY A 39 12.04 -22.26 5.03
CA GLY A 39 13.49 -22.33 5.03
C GLY A 39 14.02 -23.60 4.40
N ARG A 40 15.13 -23.52 3.68
CA ARG A 40 15.87 -24.67 3.16
C ARG A 40 17.37 -24.43 3.27
N ALA A 41 18.07 -25.31 3.95
CA ALA A 41 19.52 -25.31 3.97
C ALA A 41 20.07 -25.80 2.62
N ILE A 42 21.00 -25.05 2.06
CA ILE A 42 21.66 -25.35 0.79
C ILE A 42 23.18 -25.39 1.03
N LYS A 43 23.82 -26.41 0.47
CA LYS A 43 25.28 -26.48 0.40
C LYS A 43 25.69 -26.38 -1.07
N LEU A 44 26.52 -25.40 -1.41
CA LEU A 44 27.06 -25.19 -2.74
C LEU A 44 28.57 -25.50 -2.71
N ALA A 45 29.05 -26.28 -3.66
CA ALA A 45 30.47 -26.41 -3.90
C ALA A 45 30.99 -25.17 -4.65
N PRO A 46 32.33 -24.94 -4.67
CA PRO A 46 32.89 -23.87 -5.47
C PRO A 46 32.44 -23.98 -6.94
N HIS A 47 32.00 -22.87 -7.53
CA HIS A 47 31.46 -22.77 -8.90
C HIS A 47 30.16 -23.52 -9.18
N GLU A 48 29.50 -24.05 -8.15
CA GLU A 48 28.18 -24.66 -8.29
C GLU A 48 27.07 -23.61 -8.21
N SER A 49 26.01 -23.80 -8.99
CA SER A 49 24.77 -23.01 -8.93
C SER A 49 23.56 -23.89 -8.76
N ILE A 50 22.58 -23.42 -8.04
CA ILE A 50 21.29 -24.10 -7.87
C ILE A 50 20.14 -23.15 -8.14
N ASN A 51 19.10 -23.62 -8.82
CA ASN A 51 17.87 -22.89 -9.01
C ASN A 51 16.86 -23.31 -7.95
N LEU A 52 16.25 -22.31 -7.31
CA LEU A 52 15.20 -22.50 -6.32
C LEU A 52 13.94 -21.78 -6.75
N ALA A 53 12.79 -22.39 -6.47
CA ALA A 53 11.50 -21.76 -6.63
C ALA A 53 10.68 -21.91 -5.36
N TYR A 54 10.16 -20.80 -4.86
CA TYR A 54 9.14 -20.75 -3.83
C TYR A 54 7.81 -20.48 -4.51
N LEU A 55 6.80 -21.27 -4.21
CA LEU A 55 5.49 -21.21 -4.85
C LEU A 55 4.45 -20.85 -3.80
N THR A 56 3.68 -19.81 -4.06
CA THR A 56 2.54 -19.41 -3.25
C THR A 56 1.27 -19.66 -4.04
N PHE A 57 0.30 -20.33 -3.41
CA PHE A 57 -0.98 -20.65 -4.02
C PHE A 57 -2.12 -20.08 -3.18
N ALA A 58 -3.17 -19.62 -3.86
CA ALA A 58 -4.45 -19.28 -3.26
C ALA A 58 -5.56 -19.92 -4.10
N ALA A 59 -6.54 -20.55 -3.45
CA ALA A 59 -7.69 -21.17 -4.10
C ALA A 59 -8.86 -21.26 -3.12
N ASP A 60 -10.06 -21.48 -3.66
CA ASP A 60 -11.30 -21.55 -2.86
C ASP A 60 -11.45 -22.89 -2.12
N SER A 61 -10.68 -23.91 -2.51
CA SER A 61 -10.74 -25.23 -1.87
C SER A 61 -9.36 -25.83 -1.62
N ARG A 62 -9.29 -26.71 -0.61
CA ARG A 62 -8.08 -27.47 -0.28
C ARG A 62 -7.66 -28.40 -1.41
N GLU A 63 -8.62 -29.01 -2.08
CA GLU A 63 -8.42 -29.94 -3.21
C GLU A 63 -7.73 -29.22 -4.37
N GLU A 64 -8.14 -27.99 -4.65
CA GLU A 64 -7.56 -27.16 -5.71
C GLU A 64 -6.12 -26.75 -5.37
N ILE A 65 -5.83 -26.34 -4.13
CA ILE A 65 -4.46 -26.05 -3.69
C ILE A 65 -3.55 -27.25 -3.84
N ILE A 66 -4.03 -28.45 -3.48
CA ILE A 66 -3.26 -29.70 -3.63
C ILE A 66 -3.01 -30.03 -5.11
N ALA A 67 -4.00 -29.80 -5.97
CA ALA A 67 -3.85 -29.96 -7.42
C ALA A 67 -2.80 -29.00 -7.99
N LEU A 68 -2.84 -27.72 -7.62
CA LEU A 68 -1.83 -26.73 -8.00
C LEU A 68 -0.44 -27.12 -7.50
N ALA A 69 -0.31 -27.50 -6.24
CA ALA A 69 0.97 -27.93 -5.68
C ALA A 69 1.54 -29.16 -6.40
N LYS A 70 0.71 -30.13 -6.77
CA LYS A 70 1.12 -31.29 -7.59
C LYS A 70 1.57 -30.88 -8.98
N ARG A 71 0.84 -29.96 -9.63
CA ARG A 71 1.13 -29.44 -10.97
C ARG A 71 2.50 -28.79 -11.06
N TYR A 72 2.87 -27.99 -10.07
CA TYR A 72 4.10 -27.20 -10.07
C TYR A 72 5.29 -27.85 -9.34
N ARG A 73 5.25 -29.16 -9.10
CA ARG A 73 6.37 -29.90 -8.48
C ARG A 73 7.59 -30.01 -9.37
N SER A 74 7.45 -29.95 -10.70
CA SER A 74 8.56 -30.11 -11.63
C SER A 74 9.06 -28.75 -12.11
N TRP A 75 10.38 -28.61 -12.20
CA TRP A 75 11.02 -27.41 -12.71
C TRP A 75 10.59 -27.07 -14.14
N SER A 76 10.49 -28.10 -15.00
CA SER A 76 10.04 -27.94 -16.38
C SER A 76 8.64 -27.33 -16.50
N GLN A 77 7.74 -27.67 -15.57
CA GLN A 77 6.40 -27.08 -15.55
C GLN A 77 6.45 -25.60 -15.12
N ILE A 78 7.30 -25.25 -14.16
CA ILE A 78 7.51 -23.88 -13.72
C ILE A 78 8.04 -23.04 -14.89
N GLU A 79 9.11 -23.48 -15.55
CA GLU A 79 9.69 -22.80 -16.71
C GLU A 79 8.69 -22.66 -17.88
N ARG A 80 7.92 -23.72 -18.15
CA ARG A 80 6.88 -23.66 -19.17
C ARG A 80 5.85 -22.60 -18.84
N THR A 81 5.44 -22.49 -17.59
CA THR A 81 4.45 -21.50 -17.15
C THR A 81 4.98 -20.09 -17.29
N PHE A 82 6.24 -19.83 -16.93
CA PHE A 82 6.87 -18.52 -17.16
C PHE A 82 6.91 -18.15 -18.64
N ARG A 83 7.35 -19.09 -19.51
CA ARG A 83 7.35 -18.86 -20.96
C ARG A 83 5.95 -18.60 -21.53
N GLN A 84 4.95 -19.33 -21.07
CA GLN A 84 3.56 -19.12 -21.50
C GLN A 84 3.02 -17.77 -21.02
N ALA A 85 3.35 -17.35 -19.80
CA ALA A 85 2.94 -16.04 -19.28
C ALA A 85 3.58 -14.90 -20.07
N ASP A 86 4.86 -15.02 -20.41
CA ASP A 86 5.59 -14.04 -21.22
C ASP A 86 4.99 -13.89 -22.64
N ILE A 87 4.78 -15.02 -23.34
CA ILE A 87 4.16 -15.03 -24.66
C ILE A 87 2.75 -14.45 -24.60
N ALA A 88 1.94 -14.87 -23.65
CA ALA A 88 0.57 -14.38 -23.50
C ALA A 88 0.53 -12.89 -23.15
N GLY A 89 1.46 -12.45 -22.29
CA GLY A 89 1.61 -11.05 -21.93
C GLY A 89 1.98 -10.17 -23.10
N THR A 90 2.98 -10.57 -23.88
CA THR A 90 3.43 -9.85 -25.08
C THR A 90 2.32 -9.80 -26.14
N ALA A 91 1.71 -10.92 -26.46
CA ALA A 91 0.61 -10.97 -27.43
C ALA A 91 -0.60 -10.11 -26.98
N TRP A 92 -0.88 -10.05 -25.69
CA TRP A 92 -1.94 -9.20 -25.18
C TRP A 92 -1.59 -7.71 -25.32
N LEU A 93 -0.35 -7.29 -25.00
CA LEU A 93 0.11 -5.91 -25.19
C LEU A 93 0.05 -5.49 -26.65
N GLU A 94 0.51 -6.32 -27.56
CA GLU A 94 0.43 -6.10 -29.01
C GLU A 94 -1.02 -5.93 -29.48
N LYS A 95 -1.92 -6.82 -29.06
CA LYS A 95 -3.36 -6.74 -29.38
C LYS A 95 -4.01 -5.43 -28.89
N GLN A 96 -3.53 -4.88 -27.79
CA GLN A 96 -4.02 -3.61 -27.24
C GLN A 96 -3.25 -2.38 -27.78
N TYR A 97 -2.31 -2.58 -28.69
CA TYR A 97 -1.43 -1.52 -29.22
C TYR A 97 -0.65 -0.78 -28.11
N ILE A 98 -0.26 -1.48 -27.07
CA ILE A 98 0.49 -0.92 -25.95
C ILE A 98 1.99 -1.07 -26.23
N THR A 99 2.64 0.06 -26.49
CA THR A 99 4.09 0.12 -26.67
C THR A 99 4.82 -0.10 -25.33
N THR A 100 6.09 -0.50 -25.40
CA THR A 100 6.95 -0.62 -24.22
C THR A 100 7.02 0.69 -23.41
N GLN A 101 7.05 1.83 -24.11
CA GLN A 101 7.07 3.14 -23.44
C GLN A 101 5.74 3.41 -22.73
N LEU A 102 4.60 3.18 -23.38
CA LEU A 102 3.29 3.36 -22.76
C LEU A 102 3.08 2.42 -21.57
N LEU A 103 3.58 1.17 -21.64
CA LEU A 103 3.56 0.25 -20.51
C LEU A 103 4.35 0.83 -19.33
N LYS A 104 5.57 1.32 -19.59
CA LYS A 104 6.41 1.96 -18.56
C LYS A 104 5.71 3.15 -17.93
N ASP A 105 5.16 4.05 -18.75
CA ASP A 105 4.43 5.22 -18.28
C ASP A 105 3.18 4.82 -17.47
N SER A 106 2.47 3.79 -17.91
CA SER A 106 1.30 3.26 -17.18
C SER A 106 1.66 2.73 -15.79
N LEU A 107 2.78 2.02 -15.66
CA LEU A 107 3.26 1.52 -14.37
C LEU A 107 3.73 2.65 -13.45
N GLN A 108 4.32 3.70 -14.01
CA GLN A 108 4.71 4.89 -13.24
C GLN A 108 3.48 5.67 -12.77
N VAL A 109 2.47 5.84 -13.63
CA VAL A 109 1.18 6.44 -13.26
C VAL A 109 0.52 5.61 -12.16
N LEU A 110 0.46 4.30 -12.30
CA LEU A 110 -0.09 3.41 -11.28
C LEU A 110 0.58 3.62 -9.93
N SER A 111 1.91 3.67 -9.93
CA SER A 111 2.67 3.91 -8.71
C SER A 111 2.35 5.27 -8.07
N ALA A 112 2.24 6.34 -8.89
CA ALA A 112 1.87 7.67 -8.41
C ALA A 112 0.42 7.77 -7.90
N LEU A 113 -0.49 6.94 -8.44
CA LEU A 113 -1.88 6.83 -7.96
C LEU A 113 -1.98 6.08 -6.63
N LEU A 114 -1.15 5.05 -6.44
CA LEU A 114 -1.12 4.26 -5.20
C LEU A 114 -0.37 4.97 -4.08
N TYR A 115 0.78 5.54 -4.39
CA TYR A 115 1.67 6.19 -3.43
C TYR A 115 1.73 7.69 -3.70
N SER A 116 1.62 8.49 -2.66
CA SER A 116 1.67 9.95 -2.80
C SER A 116 3.05 10.41 -3.30
N PHE A 117 3.09 11.03 -4.47
CA PHE A 117 4.31 11.53 -5.07
C PHE A 117 4.22 13.04 -5.33
N LYS A 118 4.98 13.83 -4.58
CA LYS A 118 4.88 15.30 -4.57
C LYS A 118 5.05 15.95 -5.94
N ALA A 119 5.90 15.40 -6.81
CA ALA A 119 6.22 16.02 -8.11
C ALA A 119 5.03 16.05 -9.08
N VAL A 120 4.05 15.15 -8.92
CA VAL A 120 2.87 15.07 -9.79
C VAL A 120 1.59 15.50 -9.09
N ARG A 121 1.69 16.07 -7.90
CA ARG A 121 0.55 16.63 -7.17
C ARG A 121 0.45 18.16 -7.35
N ALA A 122 -0.68 18.70 -6.94
CA ALA A 122 -0.86 20.14 -6.82
C ALA A 122 0.20 20.76 -5.89
N SER A 123 0.56 22.02 -6.14
CA SER A 123 1.51 22.73 -5.31
C SER A 123 1.02 22.89 -3.87
N PRO A 124 1.91 23.08 -2.88
CA PRO A 124 1.53 23.32 -1.50
C PRO A 124 0.54 24.48 -1.33
N ASP A 125 0.66 25.52 -2.15
CA ASP A 125 -0.23 26.68 -2.09
C ASP A 125 -1.66 26.32 -2.53
N VAL A 126 -1.81 25.49 -3.57
CA VAL A 126 -3.12 25.00 -4.02
C VAL A 126 -3.73 24.07 -2.95
N LEU A 127 -2.91 23.22 -2.36
CA LEU A 127 -3.37 22.32 -1.28
C LEU A 127 -3.85 23.12 -0.06
N ALA A 128 -3.12 24.18 0.31
CA ALA A 128 -3.47 25.04 1.43
C ALA A 128 -4.72 25.91 1.16
N ALA A 129 -4.95 26.29 -0.10
CA ALA A 129 -6.11 27.09 -0.51
C ALA A 129 -7.43 26.31 -0.58
N ASN A 130 -7.39 24.98 -0.49
CA ASN A 130 -8.60 24.18 -0.56
C ASN A 130 -9.41 24.27 0.74
N VAL A 131 -10.67 24.68 0.60
CA VAL A 131 -11.63 24.82 1.72
C VAL A 131 -12.80 23.83 1.60
N LEU A 132 -12.85 23.03 0.52
CA LEU A 132 -13.94 22.09 0.27
C LEU A 132 -13.53 20.65 0.61
N GLY A 133 -14.51 19.87 1.07
CA GLY A 133 -14.35 18.43 1.33
C GLY A 133 -14.80 17.57 0.16
N GLN A 134 -14.73 16.25 0.35
CA GLN A 134 -15.10 15.22 -0.64
C GLN A 134 -16.48 15.43 -1.27
N SER A 135 -17.46 15.89 -0.50
CA SER A 135 -18.81 16.15 -0.98
C SER A 135 -18.87 17.17 -2.15
N GLY A 136 -17.90 18.06 -2.25
CA GLY A 136 -17.77 18.99 -3.38
C GLY A 136 -17.50 18.30 -4.73
N LEU A 137 -16.97 17.06 -4.73
CA LEU A 137 -16.75 16.26 -5.92
C LEU A 137 -18.06 15.68 -6.47
N TRP A 138 -19.06 15.46 -5.63
CA TRP A 138 -20.32 14.81 -6.01
C TRP A 138 -21.14 15.58 -7.04
N ARG A 139 -20.98 16.91 -7.07
CA ARG A 139 -21.57 17.75 -8.11
C ARG A 139 -21.13 17.34 -9.51
N PHE A 140 -19.92 16.81 -9.65
CA PHE A 140 -19.37 16.33 -10.90
C PHE A 140 -19.62 14.84 -11.16
N GLY A 141 -20.36 14.18 -10.27
CA GLY A 141 -20.58 12.73 -10.29
C GLY A 141 -19.39 11.90 -9.81
N ILE A 142 -18.36 12.55 -9.27
CA ILE A 142 -17.13 11.90 -8.79
C ILE A 142 -17.34 11.53 -7.32
N SER A 143 -17.18 10.24 -6.97
CA SER A 143 -17.39 9.78 -5.59
C SER A 143 -16.26 10.20 -4.63
N GLY A 144 -15.03 10.32 -5.14
CA GLY A 144 -13.84 10.56 -4.34
C GLY A 144 -13.28 9.33 -3.62
N ASP A 145 -13.85 8.13 -3.85
CA ASP A 145 -13.36 6.88 -3.25
C ASP A 145 -12.25 6.22 -4.09
N SER A 146 -12.20 6.54 -5.38
CA SER A 146 -11.16 6.08 -6.29
C SER A 146 -10.05 7.13 -6.42
N PRO A 147 -8.79 6.75 -6.63
CA PRO A 147 -7.74 7.72 -6.92
C PRO A 147 -8.05 8.48 -8.21
N ILE A 148 -7.81 9.79 -8.19
CA ILE A 148 -8.11 10.69 -9.29
C ILE A 148 -6.82 11.01 -10.06
N LEU A 149 -6.85 10.82 -11.39
CA LEU A 149 -5.91 11.41 -12.33
C LEU A 149 -6.59 12.60 -13.00
N LEU A 150 -6.06 13.78 -12.80
CA LEU A 150 -6.56 15.02 -13.38
C LEU A 150 -5.67 15.46 -14.54
N ASN A 151 -6.26 15.67 -15.72
CA ASN A 151 -5.56 16.21 -16.90
C ASN A 151 -6.20 17.52 -17.34
N GLU A 152 -5.47 18.62 -17.34
CA GLU A 152 -5.92 19.94 -17.77
C GLU A 152 -5.38 20.29 -19.16
N LEU A 153 -6.24 20.83 -20.01
CA LEU A 153 -5.96 21.17 -21.41
C LEU A 153 -6.38 22.60 -21.73
N ASP A 154 -5.51 23.32 -22.42
CA ASP A 154 -5.75 24.69 -22.88
C ASP A 154 -5.83 24.81 -24.41
N ASP A 155 -5.27 23.86 -25.16
CA ASP A 155 -5.12 23.89 -26.63
C ASP A 155 -5.47 22.52 -27.25
N PRO A 156 -6.20 22.50 -28.38
CA PRO A 156 -6.47 21.28 -29.14
C PRO A 156 -5.23 20.46 -29.52
N LYS A 157 -4.07 21.09 -29.68
CA LYS A 157 -2.79 20.40 -29.95
C LYS A 157 -2.34 19.48 -28.83
N GLN A 158 -2.90 19.64 -27.64
CA GLN A 158 -2.59 18.83 -26.46
C GLN A 158 -3.40 17.51 -26.40
N ILE A 159 -4.16 17.22 -27.45
CA ILE A 159 -5.03 16.03 -27.53
C ILE A 159 -4.24 14.71 -27.47
N GLU A 160 -2.96 14.72 -27.88
CA GLU A 160 -2.08 13.55 -27.79
C GLU A 160 -1.87 13.10 -26.33
N LEU A 161 -1.72 14.04 -25.40
CA LEU A 161 -1.63 13.71 -23.99
C LEU A 161 -2.91 13.00 -23.50
N VAL A 162 -4.09 13.45 -23.95
CA VAL A 162 -5.36 12.79 -23.62
C VAL A 162 -5.41 11.37 -24.16
N HIS A 163 -4.94 11.18 -25.39
CA HIS A 163 -4.86 9.86 -26.00
C HIS A 163 -4.03 8.90 -25.12
N ASP A 164 -2.84 9.32 -24.72
CA ASP A 164 -1.95 8.51 -23.87
C ASP A 164 -2.60 8.19 -22.53
N VAL A 165 -3.19 9.19 -21.87
CA VAL A 165 -3.87 9.03 -20.59
C VAL A 165 -5.09 8.13 -20.67
N LEU A 166 -5.85 8.17 -21.77
CA LEU A 166 -6.95 7.25 -22.03
C LEU A 166 -6.45 5.82 -22.23
N GLN A 167 -5.32 5.63 -22.91
CA GLN A 167 -4.70 4.31 -23.03
C GLN A 167 -4.25 3.78 -21.66
N VAL A 168 -3.62 4.63 -20.85
CA VAL A 168 -3.26 4.28 -19.46
C VAL A 168 -4.49 3.87 -18.67
N HIS A 169 -5.57 4.66 -18.72
CA HIS A 169 -6.83 4.34 -18.03
C HIS A 169 -7.37 2.97 -18.48
N LYS A 170 -7.45 2.73 -19.79
CA LYS A 170 -7.89 1.46 -20.37
C LYS A 170 -7.02 0.29 -19.91
N PHE A 171 -5.69 0.47 -19.95
CA PHE A 171 -4.74 -0.54 -19.51
C PHE A 171 -4.91 -0.88 -18.02
N LEU A 172 -4.89 0.11 -17.14
CA LEU A 172 -5.00 -0.11 -15.69
C LEU A 172 -6.35 -0.76 -15.33
N ARG A 173 -7.42 -0.31 -15.97
CA ARG A 173 -8.75 -0.89 -15.78
C ARG A 173 -8.82 -2.36 -16.21
N SER A 174 -8.19 -2.72 -17.34
CA SER A 174 -8.11 -4.11 -17.79
C SER A 174 -7.36 -5.02 -16.81
N ARG A 175 -6.54 -4.43 -15.93
CA ARG A 175 -5.83 -5.10 -14.85
C ARG A 175 -6.57 -5.05 -13.50
N GLY A 176 -7.83 -4.58 -13.51
CA GLY A 176 -8.66 -4.51 -12.31
C GLY A 176 -8.45 -3.27 -11.44
N PHE A 177 -7.56 -2.35 -11.85
CA PHE A 177 -7.34 -1.11 -11.11
C PHE A 177 -8.36 -0.04 -11.52
N LYS A 178 -9.12 0.46 -10.55
CA LYS A 178 -10.14 1.50 -10.76
C LYS A 178 -9.59 2.86 -10.36
N MET A 179 -9.70 3.82 -11.27
CA MET A 179 -9.34 5.22 -11.04
C MET A 179 -10.30 6.14 -11.78
N ASP A 180 -10.56 7.31 -11.26
CA ASP A 180 -11.32 8.35 -11.94
C ASP A 180 -10.38 9.20 -12.80
N LEU A 181 -10.56 9.17 -14.12
CA LEU A 181 -9.86 10.04 -15.05
C LEU A 181 -10.70 11.30 -15.27
N VAL A 182 -10.21 12.43 -14.79
CA VAL A 182 -10.88 13.74 -14.95
C VAL A 182 -10.12 14.58 -15.96
N ILE A 183 -10.79 14.97 -17.03
CA ILE A 183 -10.24 15.81 -18.09
C ILE A 183 -10.92 17.16 -18.01
N ILE A 184 -10.16 18.23 -17.75
CA ILE A 184 -10.67 19.59 -17.71
C ILE A 184 -10.29 20.35 -18.98
N ASN A 185 -11.29 20.74 -19.75
CA ASN A 185 -11.14 21.69 -20.82
C ASN A 185 -11.13 23.11 -20.24
N ARG A 186 -9.99 23.82 -20.40
CA ARG A 186 -9.79 25.20 -19.91
C ARG A 186 -10.07 26.27 -20.97
N GLN A 187 -10.42 25.89 -22.20
CA GLN A 187 -10.81 26.84 -23.23
C GLN A 187 -12.14 27.52 -22.90
N GLN A 188 -12.25 28.80 -23.27
CA GLN A 188 -13.50 29.54 -23.16
C GLN A 188 -14.55 29.03 -24.13
N SER A 189 -15.82 29.18 -23.79
CA SER A 189 -16.98 28.53 -24.42
C SER A 189 -17.09 28.72 -25.95
N ASN A 190 -16.55 29.79 -26.53
CA ASN A 190 -16.63 30.03 -27.96
C ASN A 190 -15.75 29.09 -28.80
N TYR A 191 -14.63 28.64 -28.26
CA TYR A 191 -13.73 27.63 -28.86
C TYR A 191 -13.84 26.26 -28.17
N GLY A 192 -14.52 26.21 -27.04
CA GLY A 192 -14.67 25.02 -26.22
C GLY A 192 -15.48 23.91 -26.89
N ALA A 193 -16.41 24.26 -27.79
CA ALA A 193 -17.22 23.27 -28.51
C ALA A 193 -16.42 22.37 -29.46
N GLU A 194 -15.38 22.91 -30.09
CA GLU A 194 -14.50 22.12 -30.97
C GLU A 194 -13.66 21.14 -30.16
N MET A 195 -12.99 21.61 -29.11
CA MET A 195 -12.22 20.76 -28.19
C MET A 195 -13.10 19.68 -27.56
N HIS A 196 -14.31 20.03 -27.15
CA HIS A 196 -15.28 19.09 -26.62
C HIS A 196 -15.60 17.97 -27.61
N GLY A 197 -15.94 18.35 -28.83
CA GLY A 197 -16.19 17.37 -29.89
C GLY A 197 -14.99 16.48 -30.21
N MET A 198 -13.77 17.01 -30.09
CA MET A 198 -12.53 16.22 -30.24
C MET A 198 -12.37 15.23 -29.09
N LEU A 199 -12.56 15.66 -27.84
CA LEU A 199 -12.45 14.80 -26.66
C LEU A 199 -13.46 13.65 -26.71
N TYR A 200 -14.73 13.94 -27.00
CA TYR A 200 -15.75 12.89 -27.10
C TYR A 200 -15.47 11.90 -28.24
N ARG A 201 -15.07 12.40 -29.43
CA ARG A 201 -14.66 11.52 -30.53
C ARG A 201 -13.48 10.64 -30.16
N LEU A 202 -12.51 11.17 -29.42
CA LEU A 202 -11.34 10.40 -28.97
C LEU A 202 -11.76 9.31 -27.98
N VAL A 203 -12.58 9.65 -26.99
CA VAL A 203 -13.10 8.69 -26.01
C VAL A 203 -13.90 7.58 -26.70
N SER A 204 -14.79 7.96 -27.66
CA SER A 204 -15.57 7.00 -28.45
C SER A 204 -14.68 6.08 -29.27
N LYS A 205 -13.70 6.64 -29.99
CA LYS A 205 -12.73 5.85 -30.77
C LYS A 205 -11.97 4.82 -29.95
N MET A 206 -11.74 5.12 -28.67
CA MET A 206 -11.03 4.23 -27.75
C MET A 206 -11.95 3.28 -26.96
N SER A 207 -13.24 3.19 -27.35
CA SER A 207 -14.26 2.38 -26.68
C SER A 207 -14.42 2.76 -25.19
N GLY A 208 -14.33 4.06 -24.92
CA GLY A 208 -14.44 4.61 -23.56
C GLY A 208 -15.82 5.16 -23.21
N GLU A 209 -16.79 5.12 -24.14
CA GLU A 209 -18.14 5.69 -23.95
C GLU A 209 -18.88 5.07 -22.76
N GLU A 210 -18.73 3.77 -22.57
CA GLU A 210 -19.33 3.04 -21.45
C GLU A 210 -18.81 3.49 -20.07
N TRP A 211 -17.66 4.19 -20.06
CA TRP A 211 -17.01 4.68 -18.85
C TRP A 211 -17.21 6.16 -18.58
N LEU A 212 -17.92 6.86 -19.45
CA LEU A 212 -18.23 8.28 -19.27
C LEU A 212 -19.18 8.45 -18.06
N ASN A 213 -18.80 9.35 -17.16
CA ASN A 213 -19.54 9.68 -15.94
C ASN A 213 -19.89 8.46 -15.05
N GLN A 214 -19.01 7.45 -15.09
CA GLN A 214 -19.13 6.26 -14.25
C GLN A 214 -18.01 6.23 -13.21
N ARG A 215 -18.30 5.64 -12.06
CA ARG A 215 -17.29 5.46 -11.00
C ARG A 215 -16.10 4.62 -11.50
N GLY A 216 -14.89 5.11 -11.31
CA GLY A 216 -13.66 4.55 -11.87
C GLY A 216 -13.58 4.71 -13.37
N GLY A 217 -14.22 5.73 -13.92
CA GLY A 217 -14.35 6.01 -15.35
C GLY A 217 -13.76 7.34 -15.77
N ILE A 218 -14.39 7.98 -16.75
CA ILE A 218 -13.89 9.17 -17.44
C ILE A 218 -14.89 10.31 -17.24
N TYR A 219 -14.41 11.45 -16.80
CA TYR A 219 -15.19 12.67 -16.61
C TYR A 219 -14.58 13.77 -17.47
N ILE A 220 -15.40 14.38 -18.34
CA ILE A 220 -15.00 15.53 -19.16
C ILE A 220 -15.70 16.76 -18.59
N LEU A 221 -14.93 17.68 -18.05
CA LEU A 221 -15.42 18.86 -17.34
C LEU A 221 -14.94 20.14 -18.03
N TYR A 222 -15.63 21.26 -17.76
CA TYR A 222 -15.31 22.56 -18.30
C TYR A 222 -14.90 23.52 -17.18
N ARG A 223 -13.78 24.21 -17.37
CA ARG A 223 -13.26 25.15 -16.38
C ARG A 223 -14.19 26.34 -16.14
N ASP A 224 -14.84 26.83 -17.16
CA ASP A 224 -15.78 27.97 -17.09
C ASP A 224 -17.11 27.65 -16.38
N GLN A 225 -17.43 26.36 -16.24
CA GLN A 225 -18.61 25.89 -15.49
C GLN A 225 -18.31 25.58 -14.01
N MET A 226 -17.09 25.85 -13.58
CA MET A 226 -16.64 25.57 -12.20
C MET A 226 -16.35 26.86 -11.45
N LYS A 227 -16.71 26.90 -10.19
CA LYS A 227 -16.23 27.92 -9.26
C LYS A 227 -14.73 27.72 -9.00
N PRO A 228 -14.00 28.80 -8.64
CA PRO A 228 -12.58 28.70 -8.30
C PRO A 228 -12.28 27.65 -7.23
N GLU A 229 -13.11 27.58 -6.19
CA GLU A 229 -12.95 26.65 -5.06
C GLU A 229 -13.15 25.17 -5.50
N GLU A 230 -14.06 24.92 -6.45
CA GLU A 230 -14.32 23.58 -6.99
C GLU A 230 -13.14 23.09 -7.85
N HIS A 231 -12.54 23.98 -8.62
CA HIS A 231 -11.31 23.67 -9.37
C HIS A 231 -10.14 23.34 -8.43
N THR A 232 -9.96 24.18 -7.39
CA THR A 232 -8.96 23.95 -6.34
C THR A 232 -9.18 22.61 -5.65
N LEU A 233 -10.44 22.23 -5.37
CA LEU A 233 -10.78 20.94 -4.81
C LEU A 233 -10.34 19.77 -5.72
N LEU A 234 -10.66 19.85 -7.03
CA LEU A 234 -10.27 18.79 -8.00
C LEU A 234 -8.76 18.64 -8.07
N GLN A 235 -8.01 19.76 -8.12
CA GLN A 235 -6.55 19.73 -8.09
C GLN A 235 -6.01 19.14 -6.77
N THR A 236 -6.62 19.46 -5.65
CA THR A 236 -6.23 18.94 -4.33
C THR A 236 -6.51 17.45 -4.19
N ALA A 237 -7.66 17.00 -4.66
CA ALA A 237 -8.07 15.59 -4.60
C ALA A 237 -7.27 14.71 -5.56
N ALA A 238 -6.75 15.26 -6.66
CA ALA A 238 -6.00 14.51 -7.64
C ALA A 238 -4.72 13.92 -7.06
N ARG A 239 -4.51 12.63 -7.25
CA ARG A 239 -3.23 11.95 -6.94
C ARG A 239 -2.17 12.27 -7.99
N VAL A 240 -2.60 12.41 -9.24
CA VAL A 240 -1.74 12.77 -10.37
C VAL A 240 -2.38 13.95 -11.08
N LEU A 241 -1.65 15.04 -11.23
CA LEU A 241 -2.04 16.25 -11.96
C LEU A 241 -1.16 16.41 -13.19
N LEU A 242 -1.76 16.28 -14.36
CA LEU A 242 -1.13 16.48 -15.67
C LEU A 242 -1.64 17.78 -16.31
N SER A 243 -0.78 18.41 -17.09
CA SER A 243 -1.11 19.63 -17.80
C SER A 243 -0.62 19.56 -19.24
N GLY A 244 -1.48 19.88 -20.21
CA GLY A 244 -1.12 19.91 -21.63
C GLY A 244 0.09 20.80 -21.92
N ASN A 245 0.29 21.86 -21.12
CA ASN A 245 1.42 22.78 -21.29
C ASN A 245 2.78 22.20 -20.87
N LYS A 246 2.80 21.06 -20.18
CA LYS A 246 4.03 20.38 -19.75
C LYS A 246 4.53 19.33 -20.74
N GLY A 247 3.89 19.20 -21.90
CA GLY A 247 4.27 18.27 -22.96
C GLY A 247 3.72 16.84 -22.74
N PRO A 248 4.32 15.83 -23.37
CA PRO A 248 3.83 14.45 -23.36
C PRO A 248 3.90 13.82 -21.96
N LEU A 249 3.15 12.73 -21.79
CA LEU A 249 3.03 11.99 -20.51
C LEU A 249 4.40 11.61 -19.93
N THR A 250 5.30 11.10 -20.76
CA THR A 250 6.65 10.66 -20.38
C THR A 250 7.48 11.76 -19.69
N ASN A 251 7.27 13.03 -20.07
CA ASN A 251 8.00 14.15 -19.49
C ASN A 251 7.42 14.61 -18.16
N GLN A 252 6.15 14.33 -17.91
CA GLN A 252 5.44 14.80 -16.71
C GLN A 252 5.53 13.82 -15.55
N ILE A 253 5.76 12.56 -15.84
CA ILE A 253 5.94 11.54 -14.83
C ILE A 253 7.42 11.24 -14.73
N PRO A 254 8.13 11.80 -13.73
CA PRO A 254 9.54 11.54 -13.57
C PRO A 254 9.76 10.05 -13.33
N GLY A 255 10.68 9.49 -14.09
CA GLY A 255 11.14 8.13 -13.84
C GLY A 255 11.50 7.99 -12.37
N TYR A 256 11.02 6.95 -11.71
CA TYR A 256 11.45 6.63 -10.37
C TYR A 256 12.96 6.37 -10.38
N SER A 257 13.75 7.40 -10.10
CA SER A 257 14.99 7.14 -9.41
C SER A 257 14.60 6.97 -7.95
N TYR A 258 14.54 5.73 -7.50
CA TYR A 258 14.62 5.52 -6.06
C TYR A 258 15.83 6.32 -5.60
N PRO A 259 15.69 7.23 -4.60
CA PRO A 259 16.88 7.68 -3.93
C PRO A 259 17.59 6.39 -3.53
N VAL A 260 18.79 6.17 -4.07
CA VAL A 260 19.62 5.08 -3.59
C VAL A 260 19.76 5.40 -2.11
N LEU A 261 19.04 4.65 -1.29
CA LEU A 261 19.21 4.71 0.15
C LEU A 261 20.67 4.27 0.32
N HIS A 262 21.57 5.25 0.40
CA HIS A 262 22.89 5.02 0.95
C HIS A 262 22.63 4.69 2.42
N LEU A 263 22.37 3.41 2.65
CA LEU A 263 22.45 2.90 4.01
C LEU A 263 23.86 3.25 4.48
N PRO A 264 24.01 3.91 5.62
CA PRO A 264 25.34 4.15 6.15
C PRO A 264 26.06 2.80 6.21
N ASP A 265 27.29 2.76 5.75
CA ASP A 265 28.12 1.56 5.85
C ASP A 265 28.00 1.05 7.27
N LEU A 266 27.51 -0.17 7.42
CA LEU A 266 27.47 -0.84 8.71
C LEU A 266 28.91 -1.01 9.17
N THR A 267 29.43 0.01 9.85
CA THR A 267 30.62 -0.17 10.66
C THR A 267 30.25 -1.11 11.79
N PRO A 268 30.75 -2.35 11.81
CA PRO A 268 30.47 -3.24 12.91
C PRO A 268 30.94 -2.54 14.16
N THR A 269 30.01 -2.18 15.02
CA THR A 269 30.33 -1.69 16.34
C THR A 269 31.18 -2.79 16.98
N ARG A 270 32.48 -2.52 17.19
CA ARG A 270 33.29 -3.41 18.02
C ARG A 270 32.51 -3.61 19.28
N GLN A 271 31.96 -4.80 19.48
CA GLN A 271 31.41 -5.17 20.76
C GLN A 271 32.57 -5.00 21.74
N SER A 272 32.52 -3.91 22.47
CA SER A 272 33.36 -3.77 23.64
C SER A 272 33.09 -5.00 24.49
N LYS A 273 34.10 -5.86 24.63
CA LYS A 273 34.03 -7.02 25.54
C LYS A 273 33.88 -6.61 26.98
N SER A 274 33.81 -5.31 27.28
CA SER A 274 33.54 -4.78 28.56
C SER A 274 32.05 -4.47 28.70
N MET A 275 31.37 -5.28 29.48
CA MET A 275 30.10 -4.99 30.12
C MET A 275 28.82 -5.08 29.28
N VAL A 276 28.58 -6.21 28.68
CA VAL A 276 27.29 -6.78 28.99
C VAL A 276 27.51 -7.74 30.17
N LYS A 277 27.68 -7.23 31.36
CA LYS A 277 27.00 -7.86 32.48
C LYS A 277 25.56 -7.89 32.04
N ALA A 278 25.07 -9.07 31.64
CA ALA A 278 23.65 -9.29 31.51
C ALA A 278 23.04 -8.60 32.72
N ALA A 279 22.28 -7.53 32.48
CA ALA A 279 21.47 -6.99 33.56
C ALA A 279 20.70 -8.22 34.00
N GLN A 280 20.99 -8.68 35.19
CA GLN A 280 20.20 -9.74 35.79
C GLN A 280 18.77 -9.24 35.59
N PRO A 281 17.89 -10.03 34.95
CA PRO A 281 16.50 -9.64 34.87
C PRO A 281 16.14 -9.19 36.28
N PRO A 282 15.55 -8.00 36.49
CA PRO A 282 15.22 -7.50 37.78
C PRO A 282 14.61 -8.69 38.51
N GLN A 283 15.23 -9.09 39.65
CA GLN A 283 14.68 -10.16 40.44
C GLN A 283 13.25 -9.74 40.68
N SER A 284 12.33 -10.43 40.04
CA SER A 284 10.90 -10.18 40.18
C SER A 284 10.68 -10.28 41.71
N SER A 285 10.48 -9.12 42.32
CA SER A 285 9.92 -9.11 43.67
C SER A 285 8.71 -10.04 43.58
N PRO A 286 8.55 -10.97 44.54
CA PRO A 286 7.36 -11.82 44.53
C PRO A 286 6.18 -10.87 44.34
N LEU A 287 5.46 -11.00 43.25
CA LEU A 287 4.25 -10.24 42.99
C LEU A 287 3.41 -10.43 44.26
N GLU A 288 3.22 -9.35 45.01
CA GLU A 288 2.28 -9.38 46.13
C GLU A 288 1.01 -9.97 45.56
N GLN A 289 0.61 -11.12 46.14
CA GLN A 289 -0.60 -11.80 45.68
C GLN A 289 -1.71 -10.78 45.73
N THR A 290 -2.21 -10.37 44.61
CA THR A 290 -3.39 -9.52 44.56
C THR A 290 -4.60 -10.36 44.93
N VAL A 291 -4.71 -10.55 46.20
CA VAL A 291 -5.88 -11.11 46.87
C VAL A 291 -6.96 -10.04 46.76
N GLY A 292 -8.01 -10.31 45.98
CA GLY A 292 -9.23 -9.50 46.03
C GLY A 292 -9.62 -8.76 44.74
N LEU A 293 -9.06 -9.09 43.56
CA LEU A 293 -9.54 -8.49 42.30
C LEU A 293 -10.98 -8.94 41.98
N LYS A 294 -11.86 -7.99 41.74
CA LYS A 294 -13.23 -8.26 41.27
C LYS A 294 -13.22 -8.66 39.83
N PHE A 295 -14.07 -9.62 39.45
CA PHE A 295 -14.21 -10.13 38.07
C PHE A 295 -12.90 -10.61 37.46
N PHE A 296 -12.06 -11.26 38.24
CA PHE A 296 -10.78 -11.79 37.74
C PHE A 296 -10.99 -12.85 36.68
N ASN A 297 -10.34 -12.66 35.50
CA ASN A 297 -10.46 -13.52 34.32
C ASN A 297 -9.27 -14.47 34.10
N GLY A 298 -8.36 -14.59 35.08
CA GLY A 298 -7.13 -15.38 34.97
C GLY A 298 -5.88 -14.58 34.65
N LEU A 299 -6.02 -13.37 34.10
CA LEU A 299 -4.91 -12.47 33.75
C LEU A 299 -5.07 -11.08 34.36
N GLY A 300 -6.27 -10.68 34.73
CA GLY A 300 -6.53 -9.38 35.34
C GLY A 300 -7.93 -9.28 35.90
N GLY A 301 -8.16 -8.19 36.63
CA GLY A 301 -9.43 -7.88 37.28
C GLY A 301 -9.46 -6.45 37.82
N PHE A 302 -10.61 -6.01 38.27
CA PHE A 302 -10.78 -4.68 38.84
C PHE A 302 -10.29 -4.63 40.31
N SER A 303 -9.71 -3.50 40.69
CA SER A 303 -9.45 -3.17 42.08
C SER A 303 -10.72 -3.22 42.93
N GLU A 304 -10.60 -3.30 44.21
CA GLU A 304 -11.75 -3.40 45.12
C GLU A 304 -12.70 -2.19 44.99
N ASP A 305 -12.14 -1.00 44.78
CA ASP A 305 -12.89 0.25 44.54
C ASP A 305 -13.36 0.43 43.11
N GLY A 306 -12.97 -0.47 42.15
CA GLY A 306 -13.36 -0.46 40.74
C GLY A 306 -12.73 0.62 39.88
N ARG A 307 -11.69 1.32 40.42
CA ARG A 307 -11.05 2.44 39.69
C ARG A 307 -9.93 2.00 38.76
N GLU A 308 -9.34 0.85 39.05
CA GLU A 308 -8.20 0.32 38.29
C GLU A 308 -8.53 -1.07 37.76
N TYR A 309 -8.07 -1.35 36.54
CA TYR A 309 -8.01 -2.70 36.02
C TYR A 309 -6.57 -3.17 36.07
N ILE A 310 -6.29 -4.17 36.88
CA ILE A 310 -4.95 -4.67 37.15
C ILE A 310 -4.70 -5.92 36.36
N ILE A 311 -3.67 -5.89 35.49
CA ILE A 311 -3.24 -7.01 34.65
C ILE A 311 -1.99 -7.60 35.28
N GLN A 312 -1.99 -8.92 35.50
CA GLN A 312 -0.86 -9.65 36.10
C GLN A 312 -0.34 -10.66 35.08
N LEU A 313 0.85 -10.41 34.56
CA LEU A 313 1.49 -11.29 33.61
C LEU A 313 2.73 -11.94 34.23
N SER A 314 2.88 -13.23 34.02
CA SER A 314 4.11 -13.97 34.34
C SER A 314 5.09 -13.82 33.18
N ALA A 315 6.39 -13.93 33.46
CA ALA A 315 7.42 -13.89 32.47
C ALA A 315 7.14 -14.89 31.32
N GLY A 316 7.14 -14.42 30.08
CA GLY A 316 6.87 -15.23 28.89
C GLY A 316 5.40 -15.62 28.65
N LYS A 317 4.46 -15.07 29.41
CA LYS A 317 3.03 -15.29 29.19
C LYS A 317 2.33 -13.97 28.85
N PRO A 318 2.22 -13.60 27.58
CA PRO A 318 1.49 -12.41 27.16
C PRO A 318 -0.02 -12.61 27.33
N THR A 319 -0.78 -11.53 27.19
CA THR A 319 -2.24 -11.60 27.04
C THR A 319 -2.61 -12.29 25.72
N PRO A 320 -3.81 -12.88 25.58
CA PRO A 320 -4.25 -13.56 24.34
C PRO A 320 -4.29 -12.66 23.10
N ALA A 321 -4.44 -11.36 23.31
CA ALA A 321 -4.34 -10.30 22.34
C ALA A 321 -3.84 -9.06 23.09
N PRO A 322 -3.22 -8.07 22.43
CA PRO A 322 -2.80 -6.85 23.11
C PRO A 322 -3.99 -6.16 23.77
N TRP A 323 -3.94 -6.07 25.11
CA TRP A 323 -4.96 -5.33 25.86
C TRP A 323 -4.53 -3.88 25.94
N VAL A 324 -5.32 -3.03 25.27
CA VAL A 324 -4.95 -1.63 25.10
C VAL A 324 -5.80 -0.70 25.95
N ASN A 325 -5.19 0.35 26.45
CA ASN A 325 -5.87 1.50 27.01
C ASN A 325 -5.68 2.71 26.09
N VAL A 326 -6.80 3.29 25.66
CA VAL A 326 -6.82 4.46 24.78
C VAL A 326 -7.08 5.69 25.61
N ILE A 327 -6.10 6.59 25.68
CA ILE A 327 -6.21 7.86 26.39
C ILE A 327 -6.38 8.97 25.34
N GLY A 328 -7.60 9.46 25.20
CA GLY A 328 -7.98 10.47 24.23
C GLY A 328 -8.31 11.81 24.86
N TYR A 329 -7.73 12.88 24.31
CA TYR A 329 -8.08 14.26 24.57
C TYR A 329 -8.38 14.98 23.23
N PRO A 330 -9.19 16.03 23.17
CA PRO A 330 -9.61 16.62 21.90
C PRO A 330 -8.49 17.01 20.93
N LYS A 331 -7.29 17.31 21.41
CA LYS A 331 -6.16 17.73 20.59
C LYS A 331 -5.02 16.70 20.51
N PHE A 332 -5.02 15.73 21.38
CA PHE A 332 -3.95 14.74 21.47
C PHE A 332 -4.46 13.46 22.10
N GLY A 333 -3.97 12.34 21.64
CA GLY A 333 -4.26 11.05 22.24
C GLY A 333 -3.11 10.09 22.07
N PHE A 334 -3.14 9.04 22.85
CA PHE A 334 -2.19 7.94 22.75
C PHE A 334 -2.81 6.63 23.20
N MET A 335 -2.20 5.56 22.78
CA MET A 335 -2.58 4.21 23.15
C MET A 335 -1.41 3.51 23.82
N VAL A 336 -1.69 2.78 24.86
CA VAL A 336 -0.72 1.91 25.56
C VAL A 336 -1.29 0.52 25.64
N SER A 337 -0.43 -0.49 25.50
CA SER A 337 -0.75 -1.88 25.78
C SER A 337 -0.03 -2.35 27.04
N GLU A 338 -0.27 -3.59 27.44
CA GLU A 338 0.46 -4.25 28.50
C GLU A 338 1.97 -4.40 28.22
N ALA A 339 2.34 -4.35 26.91
CA ALA A 339 3.73 -4.42 26.48
C ALA A 339 4.39 -3.05 26.34
N GLY A 340 3.66 -1.94 26.46
CA GLY A 340 4.17 -0.57 26.41
C GLY A 340 3.41 0.36 25.50
N SER A 341 4.05 1.48 25.12
CA SER A 341 3.46 2.49 24.27
C SER A 341 3.31 1.98 22.82
N GLN A 342 2.14 2.22 22.22
CA GLN A 342 1.86 1.84 20.86
C GLN A 342 1.98 3.04 19.90
N CYS A 343 1.03 3.96 19.93
CA CYS A 343 1.07 5.12 19.06
C CYS A 343 0.47 6.37 19.72
N THR A 344 0.83 7.51 19.16
CA THR A 344 0.29 8.82 19.52
C THR A 344 -0.30 9.50 18.30
N TRP A 345 -1.27 10.37 18.51
CA TRP A 345 -1.90 11.15 17.44
C TRP A 345 -2.31 12.54 17.90
N SER A 346 -2.47 13.44 16.95
CA SER A 346 -3.07 14.75 17.15
C SER A 346 -4.43 14.82 16.46
N LEU A 347 -5.47 15.24 17.15
CA LEU A 347 -6.84 15.40 16.67
C LEU A 347 -7.52 14.09 16.24
N ASN A 348 -6.88 13.29 15.36
CA ASN A 348 -7.46 12.09 14.78
C ASN A 348 -6.41 10.97 14.68
N SER A 349 -6.73 9.80 15.22
CA SER A 349 -5.82 8.64 15.24
C SER A 349 -5.60 7.97 13.87
N GLY A 350 -6.51 8.14 12.93
CA GLY A 350 -6.38 7.62 11.57
C GLY A 350 -5.59 8.53 10.65
N GLU A 351 -5.96 9.84 10.65
CA GLU A 351 -5.47 10.80 9.67
C GLU A 351 -4.20 11.55 10.12
N ASN A 352 -3.99 11.69 11.44
CA ASN A 352 -2.91 12.51 11.99
C ASN A 352 -2.12 11.80 13.08
N ARG A 353 -1.57 10.66 12.73
CA ARG A 353 -0.73 9.87 13.61
C ARG A 353 0.66 10.48 13.71
N LEU A 354 1.14 10.68 14.94
CA LEU A 354 2.44 11.30 15.22
C LEU A 354 3.55 10.26 15.34
N THR A 355 3.25 9.11 15.92
CA THR A 355 4.17 7.99 15.99
C THR A 355 3.57 6.79 15.25
N PRO A 356 4.38 5.98 14.55
CA PRO A 356 3.88 4.80 13.87
C PRO A 356 3.30 3.82 14.89
N TRP A 357 2.23 3.13 14.48
CA TRP A 357 1.76 1.97 15.20
C TRP A 357 2.29 0.72 14.50
N SER A 358 2.90 -0.15 15.28
CA SER A 358 3.18 -1.52 14.90
C SER A 358 2.44 -2.45 15.86
N ASN A 359 1.99 -3.58 15.34
CA ASN A 359 1.46 -4.68 16.17
C ASN A 359 2.60 -5.51 16.78
N ASP A 360 3.81 -5.01 16.68
CA ASP A 360 4.99 -5.66 17.19
C ASP A 360 5.23 -5.16 18.62
N PRO A 361 5.01 -5.97 19.64
CA PRO A 361 5.24 -5.64 21.04
C PRO A 361 6.70 -5.51 21.41
#